data_c212ebac49efe394b1c87055fecbe23d
#
_entry.id   c212ebac49efe394b1c87055fecbe23d
#
_cell.length_a   1.000
_cell.length_b   1.000
_cell.length_c   1.000
_cell.angle_alpha   90.00
_cell.angle_beta   90.00
_cell.angle_gamma   90.00
#
_symmetry.space_group_name_H-M   'P 1'
#
loop_
_entity.id
_entity.type
_entity.pdbx_description
1 polymer ?
#
loop_
_entity_poly.entity_id
_entity_poly.type
_entity_poly.pdbx_seq_one_letter_code
_entity_poly.pdbx_strand_id
1 'polypeptide(L)'
;LDDKLAVCLKAETHNHPSAIEPYAGANTGLGGVIRDILGAGKGAKPIASLDVFCFGAPDTNPADITAPDVIHPLGIMRGVVRGVRDYGNRMGIPTVNGAIQFDPTYIYNPLVFCGTAGVIPRGDILKEMRPGLKVIVIGGRTGRDGLKGATFSSAALDEASHEEDFTAVQLGNP
;
A
#
# COMPACT_ATOMS: atom_id res chain seq x y z
N LEU A 1 -11.99 7.67 23.21
CA LEU A 1 -13.10 6.98 22.57
C LEU A 1 -14.07 6.57 23.65
N ASP A 2 -15.33 6.81 23.42
CA ASP A 2 -16.39 6.43 24.34
C ASP A 2 -16.72 4.93 24.27
N ASP A 3 -17.63 4.45 25.12
CA ASP A 3 -18.04 3.04 25.13
C ASP A 3 -18.79 2.60 23.85
N LYS A 4 -19.07 3.52 22.93
CA LYS A 4 -19.82 3.28 21.70
C LYS A 4 -18.95 3.01 20.49
N LEU A 5 -17.71 3.52 20.46
CA LEU A 5 -16.81 3.42 19.33
C LEU A 5 -15.59 2.54 19.63
N ALA A 6 -15.13 1.84 18.64
CA ALA A 6 -13.84 1.15 18.62
C ALA A 6 -12.93 1.73 17.53
N VAL A 7 -11.63 1.63 17.73
CA VAL A 7 -10.62 1.95 16.71
C VAL A 7 -10.28 0.69 15.94
N CYS A 8 -10.17 0.83 14.62
CA CYS A 8 -9.61 -0.17 13.72
C CYS A 8 -8.25 0.33 13.26
N LEU A 9 -7.26 -0.55 13.23
CA LEU A 9 -5.93 -0.25 12.71
C LEU A 9 -5.56 -1.32 11.69
N LYS A 10 -5.01 -0.91 10.58
CA LYS A 10 -4.41 -1.78 9.57
C LYS A 10 -3.08 -1.18 9.15
N ALA A 11 -2.07 -2.04 9.03
CA ALA A 11 -0.76 -1.65 8.51
C ALA A 11 -0.19 -2.77 7.64
N GLU A 12 0.48 -2.38 6.57
CA GLU A 12 1.20 -3.28 5.66
C GLU A 12 2.41 -2.59 5.06
N THR A 13 3.34 -3.40 4.55
CA THR A 13 4.43 -2.94 3.70
C THR A 13 4.15 -3.33 2.25
N HIS A 14 4.56 -2.47 1.33
CA HIS A 14 4.41 -2.70 -0.11
C HIS A 14 5.72 -2.41 -0.85
N ASN A 15 6.80 -3.04 -0.38
CA ASN A 15 8.18 -2.74 -0.74
C ASN A 15 8.50 -3.12 -2.18
N HIS A 16 8.40 -4.39 -2.49
CA HIS A 16 8.76 -4.98 -3.78
C HIS A 16 7.97 -4.36 -4.95
N PRO A 17 6.63 -4.27 -4.91
CA PRO A 17 5.89 -3.60 -5.98
C PRO A 17 6.30 -2.13 -6.16
N SER A 18 6.69 -1.46 -5.07
CA SER A 18 7.15 -0.07 -5.12
C SER A 18 8.58 0.07 -5.64
N ALA A 19 9.40 -0.98 -5.57
CA ALA A 19 10.72 -1.00 -6.19
C ALA A 19 10.62 -1.07 -7.72
N ILE A 20 9.60 -1.79 -8.25
CA ILE A 20 9.39 -2.02 -9.68
C ILE A 20 8.57 -0.89 -10.31
N GLU A 21 7.45 -0.55 -9.71
CA GLU A 21 6.55 0.52 -10.16
C GLU A 21 6.18 1.41 -8.96
N PRO A 22 7.02 2.40 -8.63
CA PRO A 22 6.91 3.16 -7.39
C PRO A 22 5.55 3.85 -7.19
N TYR A 23 4.97 4.38 -8.26
CA TYR A 23 3.67 5.05 -8.18
C TYR A 23 2.54 4.07 -7.91
N ALA A 24 2.38 3.05 -8.75
CA ALA A 24 1.30 2.08 -8.63
C ALA A 24 1.46 1.20 -7.38
N GLY A 25 2.70 0.80 -7.07
CA GLY A 25 3.02 0.02 -5.88
C GLY A 25 2.62 0.73 -4.59
N ALA A 26 3.03 1.98 -4.41
CA ALA A 26 2.69 2.77 -3.23
C ALA A 26 1.21 3.19 -3.19
N ASN A 27 0.62 3.49 -4.34
CA ASN A 27 -0.81 3.78 -4.46
C ASN A 27 -1.65 2.60 -3.97
N THR A 28 -1.31 1.38 -4.37
CA THR A 28 -1.96 0.16 -3.90
C THR A 28 -1.63 -0.14 -2.44
N GLY A 29 -0.42 0.15 -1.99
CA GLY A 29 -0.02 -0.01 -0.59
C GLY A 29 -0.93 0.77 0.36
N LEU A 30 -1.15 2.06 0.11
CA LEU A 30 -2.11 2.85 0.87
C LEU A 30 -3.55 2.38 0.63
N GLY A 31 -3.88 2.05 -0.62
CA GLY A 31 -5.20 1.53 -0.98
C GLY A 31 -5.59 0.27 -0.22
N GLY A 32 -4.65 -0.66 -0.04
CA GLY A 32 -4.88 -1.90 0.71
C GLY A 32 -5.26 -1.64 2.15
N VAL A 33 -4.52 -0.79 2.87
CA VAL A 33 -4.79 -0.51 4.28
C VAL A 33 -6.08 0.30 4.48
N ILE A 34 -6.46 1.18 3.54
CA ILE A 34 -7.74 1.88 3.58
C ILE A 34 -8.90 0.92 3.32
N ARG A 35 -8.79 0.05 2.30
CA ARG A 35 -9.81 -0.95 1.95
C ARG A 35 -10.06 -1.94 3.07
N ASP A 36 -9.02 -2.36 3.79
CA ASP A 36 -9.16 -3.26 4.93
C ASP A 36 -9.94 -2.62 6.08
N ILE A 37 -9.75 -1.33 6.32
CA ILE A 37 -10.58 -0.60 7.27
C ILE A 37 -12.04 -0.54 6.78
N LEU A 38 -12.28 -0.17 5.52
CA LEU A 38 -13.64 -0.15 4.95
C LEU A 38 -14.31 -1.53 5.04
N GLY A 39 -13.52 -2.59 4.90
CA GLY A 39 -13.98 -3.98 5.02
C GLY A 39 -14.15 -4.47 6.44
N ALA A 40 -13.68 -3.76 7.46
CA ALA A 40 -13.78 -4.21 8.85
C ALA A 40 -15.22 -4.12 9.38
N GLY A 41 -15.64 -5.17 10.10
CA GLY A 41 -16.98 -5.24 10.67
C GLY A 41 -18.09 -5.00 9.64
N LYS A 42 -19.08 -4.20 9.99
CA LYS A 42 -20.17 -3.78 9.08
C LYS A 42 -19.92 -2.40 8.45
N GLY A 43 -18.68 -2.05 8.23
CA GLY A 43 -18.27 -0.83 7.56
C GLY A 43 -17.64 0.19 8.51
N ALA A 44 -16.38 -0.04 8.88
CA ALA A 44 -15.59 0.97 9.57
C ALA A 44 -15.29 2.16 8.65
N LYS A 45 -15.08 3.32 9.22
CA LYS A 45 -14.72 4.55 8.52
C LYS A 45 -13.22 4.83 8.70
N PRO A 46 -12.41 4.79 7.65
CA PRO A 46 -11.03 5.28 7.72
C PRO A 46 -11.03 6.79 7.99
N ILE A 47 -10.15 7.23 8.87
CA ILE A 47 -10.10 8.64 9.32
C ILE A 47 -8.73 9.28 9.14
N ALA A 48 -7.66 8.47 9.16
CA ALA A 48 -6.30 8.97 9.05
C ALA A 48 -5.36 7.87 8.60
N SER A 49 -4.31 8.26 7.87
CA SER A 49 -3.19 7.39 7.51
C SER A 49 -1.91 7.82 8.19
N LEU A 50 -0.99 6.87 8.29
CA LEU A 50 0.36 7.01 8.81
C LEU A 50 1.30 6.26 7.89
N ASP A 51 2.34 6.92 7.38
CA ASP A 51 3.19 6.33 6.36
C ASP A 51 4.67 6.49 6.73
N VAL A 52 5.45 5.40 6.62
CA VAL A 52 6.89 5.41 6.85
C VAL A 52 7.60 4.86 5.62
N PHE A 53 8.53 5.65 5.11
CA PHE A 53 9.31 5.27 3.94
C PHE A 53 10.80 5.28 4.25
N CYS A 54 11.51 4.24 3.77
CA CYS A 54 12.96 4.21 3.78
C CYS A 54 13.48 4.01 2.36
N PHE A 55 14.42 4.86 1.96
CA PHE A 55 15.01 4.85 0.61
C PHE A 55 16.53 4.94 0.70
N GLY A 56 17.23 4.61 -0.39
CA GLY A 56 18.57 5.11 -0.62
C GLY A 56 18.56 6.65 -0.69
N ALA A 57 19.70 7.27 -0.46
CA ALA A 57 19.80 8.74 -0.51
C ALA A 57 19.39 9.27 -1.90
N PRO A 58 18.65 10.39 -1.97
CA PRO A 58 18.19 10.93 -3.25
C PRO A 58 19.31 11.50 -4.13
N ASP A 59 20.47 11.70 -3.57
CA ASP A 59 21.71 12.14 -4.23
C ASP A 59 22.70 10.98 -4.45
N THR A 60 22.28 9.72 -4.31
CA THR A 60 23.10 8.55 -4.61
C THR A 60 23.71 8.68 -6.01
N ASN A 61 25.02 8.46 -6.12
CA ASN A 61 25.67 8.49 -7.42
C ASN A 61 25.17 7.30 -8.26
N PRO A 62 24.65 7.51 -9.49
CA PRO A 62 24.22 6.41 -10.35
C PRO A 62 25.28 5.32 -10.60
N ALA A 63 26.56 5.68 -10.53
CA ALA A 63 27.66 4.71 -10.68
C ALA A 63 27.76 3.72 -9.50
N ASP A 64 27.17 4.04 -8.35
CA ASP A 64 27.15 3.16 -7.17
C ASP A 64 26.00 2.14 -7.23
N ILE A 65 25.07 2.31 -8.18
CA ILE A 65 23.97 1.38 -8.42
C ILE A 65 24.45 0.34 -9.44
N THR A 66 24.87 -0.81 -8.96
CA THR A 66 25.55 -1.82 -9.79
C THR A 66 24.61 -2.85 -10.43
N ALA A 67 23.39 -3.02 -9.90
CA ALA A 67 22.42 -3.94 -10.48
C ALA A 67 21.67 -3.28 -11.65
N PRO A 68 21.44 -4.00 -12.76
CA PRO A 68 20.65 -3.51 -13.86
C PRO A 68 19.20 -3.29 -13.43
N ASP A 69 18.50 -2.43 -14.16
CA ASP A 69 17.04 -2.18 -14.02
C ASP A 69 16.57 -1.64 -12.66
N VAL A 70 17.50 -1.25 -11.79
CA VAL A 70 17.17 -0.61 -10.51
C VAL A 70 16.83 0.86 -10.73
N ILE A 71 15.64 1.24 -10.30
CA ILE A 71 15.21 2.63 -10.34
C ILE A 71 16.01 3.45 -9.32
N HIS A 72 16.56 4.57 -9.75
CA HIS A 72 17.30 5.46 -8.87
C HIS A 72 16.46 5.88 -7.64
N PRO A 73 17.04 5.94 -6.41
CA PRO A 73 16.30 6.24 -5.18
C PRO A 73 15.42 7.50 -5.23
N LEU A 74 15.90 8.55 -5.90
CA LEU A 74 15.09 9.76 -6.12
C LEU A 74 13.83 9.47 -6.94
N GLY A 75 13.92 8.60 -7.95
CA GLY A 75 12.79 8.17 -8.77
C GLY A 75 11.78 7.39 -7.94
N ILE A 76 12.26 6.43 -7.14
CA ILE A 76 11.43 5.65 -6.22
C ILE A 76 10.72 6.57 -5.23
N MET A 77 11.44 7.45 -4.54
CA MET A 77 10.87 8.39 -3.58
C MET A 77 9.76 9.25 -4.20
N ARG A 78 10.02 9.82 -5.38
CA ARG A 78 9.02 10.65 -6.08
C ARG A 78 7.77 9.85 -6.47
N GLY A 79 7.94 8.64 -6.96
CA GLY A 79 6.84 7.75 -7.33
C GLY A 79 6.00 7.36 -6.13
N VAL A 80 6.64 6.92 -5.05
CA VAL A 80 5.99 6.51 -3.79
C VAL A 80 5.17 7.67 -3.20
N VAL A 81 5.78 8.84 -3.03
CA VAL A 81 5.11 10.03 -2.48
C VAL A 81 3.89 10.41 -3.34
N ARG A 82 4.01 10.37 -4.67
CA ARG A 82 2.88 10.64 -5.57
C ARG A 82 1.78 9.59 -5.44
N GLY A 83 2.13 8.31 -5.38
CA GLY A 83 1.16 7.21 -5.27
C GLY A 83 0.31 7.33 -4.00
N VAL A 84 0.97 7.51 -2.85
CA VAL A 84 0.30 7.71 -1.56
C VAL A 84 -0.56 8.98 -1.56
N ARG A 85 0.01 10.11 -2.02
CA ARG A 85 -0.72 11.37 -2.12
C ARG A 85 -1.99 11.25 -2.94
N ASP A 86 -1.89 10.66 -4.13
CA ASP A 86 -2.99 10.63 -5.07
C ASP A 86 -4.12 9.70 -4.59
N TYR A 87 -3.78 8.56 -3.98
CA TYR A 87 -4.80 7.69 -3.37
C TYR A 87 -5.46 8.35 -2.17
N GLY A 88 -4.68 8.84 -1.21
CA GLY A 88 -5.20 9.48 -0.01
C GLY A 88 -6.09 10.68 -0.31
N ASN A 89 -5.66 11.55 -1.23
CA ASN A 89 -6.42 12.74 -1.63
C ASN A 89 -7.77 12.38 -2.30
N ARG A 90 -7.78 11.36 -3.17
CA ARG A 90 -9.02 10.92 -3.82
C ARG A 90 -10.01 10.29 -2.84
N MET A 91 -9.50 9.61 -1.82
CA MET A 91 -10.32 9.03 -0.75
C MET A 91 -10.69 10.05 0.33
N GLY A 92 -10.07 11.22 0.35
CA GLY A 92 -10.26 12.21 1.41
C GLY A 92 -9.67 11.80 2.76
N ILE A 93 -8.68 10.90 2.77
CA ILE A 93 -8.03 10.41 3.98
C ILE A 93 -6.66 11.08 4.14
N PRO A 94 -6.45 11.91 5.17
CA PRO A 94 -5.18 12.59 5.38
C PRO A 94 -4.13 11.64 5.95
N THR A 95 -2.88 11.78 5.51
CA THR A 95 -1.72 11.26 6.24
C THR A 95 -1.37 12.24 7.36
N VAL A 96 -1.53 11.80 8.60
CA VAL A 96 -1.39 12.68 9.79
C VAL A 96 -0.05 12.57 10.47
N ASN A 97 0.69 11.50 10.22
CA ASN A 97 2.01 11.26 10.80
C ASN A 97 2.81 10.32 9.89
N GLY A 98 4.13 10.34 10.05
CA GLY A 98 5.02 9.45 9.33
C GLY A 98 6.47 9.89 9.42
N ALA A 99 7.32 9.20 8.65
CA ALA A 99 8.74 9.51 8.56
C ALA A 99 9.29 9.13 7.18
N ILE A 100 10.36 9.81 6.77
CA ILE A 100 11.21 9.39 5.66
C ILE A 100 12.63 9.23 6.20
N GLN A 101 13.23 8.07 5.95
CA GLN A 101 14.60 7.75 6.33
C GLN A 101 15.42 7.42 5.09
N PHE A 102 16.70 7.78 5.12
CA PHE A 102 17.64 7.46 4.05
C PHE A 102 18.77 6.60 4.59
N ASP A 103 18.98 5.45 3.96
CA ASP A 103 20.07 4.55 4.29
C ASP A 103 20.47 3.74 3.04
N PRO A 104 21.76 3.50 2.79
CA PRO A 104 22.22 2.76 1.61
C PRO A 104 21.63 1.36 1.45
N THR A 105 21.23 0.71 2.55
CA THR A 105 20.62 -0.63 2.52
C THR A 105 19.27 -0.66 1.81
N TYR A 106 18.61 0.49 1.64
CA TYR A 106 17.33 0.63 0.93
C TYR A 106 17.46 1.05 -0.55
N ILE A 107 18.65 1.02 -1.12
CA ILE A 107 18.83 1.36 -2.55
C ILE A 107 18.08 0.38 -3.44
N TYR A 108 18.20 -0.91 -3.17
CA TYR A 108 17.62 -1.98 -3.99
C TYR A 108 16.23 -2.43 -3.56
N ASN A 109 15.89 -2.28 -2.29
CA ASN A 109 14.60 -2.69 -1.75
C ASN A 109 14.09 -1.64 -0.74
N PRO A 110 13.32 -0.67 -1.17
CA PRO A 110 12.80 0.39 -0.30
C PRO A 110 11.82 -0.18 0.73
N LEU A 111 11.69 0.47 1.88
CA LEU A 111 10.57 0.26 2.77
C LEU A 111 9.44 1.23 2.37
N VAL A 112 8.28 0.69 2.09
CA VAL A 112 7.05 1.45 1.88
C VAL A 112 6.01 0.89 2.84
N PHE A 113 5.96 1.46 4.03
CA PHE A 113 5.00 1.11 5.08
C PHE A 113 3.83 2.09 5.03
N CYS A 114 2.63 1.57 4.94
CA CYS A 114 1.39 2.33 5.04
C CYS A 114 0.53 1.79 6.18
N GLY A 115 -0.08 2.69 6.93
CA GLY A 115 -1.02 2.38 7.99
C GLY A 115 -2.26 3.25 7.90
N THR A 116 -3.39 2.72 8.31
CA THR A 116 -4.65 3.47 8.36
C THR A 116 -5.38 3.19 9.67
N ALA A 117 -5.84 4.26 10.28
CA ALA A 117 -6.75 4.22 11.42
C ALA A 117 -8.19 4.49 10.98
N GLY A 118 -9.12 3.79 11.58
CA GLY A 118 -10.54 4.00 11.37
C GLY A 118 -11.34 3.87 12.66
N VAL A 119 -12.61 4.19 12.58
CA VAL A 119 -13.56 4.06 13.69
C VAL A 119 -14.75 3.22 13.27
N ILE A 120 -15.28 2.44 14.22
CA ILE A 120 -16.44 1.59 14.01
C ILE A 120 -17.32 1.58 15.28
N PRO A 121 -18.66 1.61 15.16
CA PRO A 121 -19.53 1.36 16.30
C PRO A 121 -19.26 -0.05 16.85
N ARG A 122 -19.18 -0.19 18.17
CA ARG A 122 -18.89 -1.50 18.82
C ARG A 122 -19.89 -2.59 18.43
N GLY A 123 -21.15 -2.23 18.23
CA GLY A 123 -22.19 -3.18 17.79
C GLY A 123 -22.01 -3.71 16.35
N ASP A 124 -21.14 -3.04 15.55
CA ASP A 124 -20.92 -3.38 14.14
C ASP A 124 -19.61 -4.14 13.89
N ILE A 125 -18.85 -4.46 14.94
CA ILE A 125 -17.56 -5.17 14.81
C ILE A 125 -17.75 -6.57 14.24
N LEU A 126 -18.76 -7.31 14.71
CA LEU A 126 -18.97 -8.70 14.30
C LEU A 126 -19.82 -8.79 13.04
N LYS A 127 -19.36 -9.62 12.13
CA LYS A 127 -20.10 -10.06 10.94
C LYS A 127 -20.56 -11.51 11.15
N GLU A 128 -21.84 -11.74 11.04
CA GLU A 128 -22.38 -13.09 11.05
C GLU A 128 -22.74 -13.53 9.63
N MET A 129 -22.09 -14.56 9.17
CA MET A 129 -22.41 -15.18 7.88
C MET A 129 -23.52 -16.22 8.10
N ARG A 130 -24.60 -16.09 7.37
CA ARG A 130 -25.76 -16.99 7.45
C ARG A 130 -26.15 -17.49 6.07
N PRO A 131 -26.62 -18.73 5.93
CA PRO A 131 -27.18 -19.21 4.67
C PRO A 131 -28.31 -18.31 4.17
N GLY A 132 -28.35 -18.03 2.87
CA GLY A 132 -29.35 -17.17 2.26
C GLY A 132 -28.95 -15.70 2.12
N LEU A 133 -27.80 -15.27 2.68
CA LEU A 133 -27.23 -13.96 2.39
C LEU A 133 -26.81 -13.87 0.92
N LYS A 134 -27.07 -12.72 0.33
CA LYS A 134 -26.70 -12.44 -1.07
C LYS A 134 -25.29 -11.84 -1.14
N VAL A 135 -24.51 -12.29 -2.11
CA VAL A 135 -23.24 -11.65 -2.48
C VAL A 135 -23.56 -10.64 -3.59
N ILE A 136 -23.21 -9.39 -3.36
CA ILE A 136 -23.40 -8.30 -4.33
C ILE A 136 -22.01 -7.81 -4.74
N VAL A 137 -21.78 -7.75 -6.06
CA VAL A 137 -20.55 -7.18 -6.64
C VAL A 137 -20.91 -5.85 -7.28
N ILE A 138 -20.27 -4.77 -6.82
CA ILE A 138 -20.45 -3.42 -7.33
C ILE A 138 -19.09 -2.87 -7.73
N GLY A 139 -18.97 -2.32 -8.93
CA GLY A 139 -17.74 -1.72 -9.41
C GLY A 139 -17.55 -1.87 -10.90
N GLY A 140 -16.36 -1.53 -11.36
CA GLY A 140 -15.96 -1.66 -12.75
C GLY A 140 -15.58 -3.09 -13.14
N ARG A 141 -15.12 -3.24 -14.39
CA ARG A 141 -14.60 -4.51 -14.88
C ARG A 141 -13.34 -4.90 -14.13
N THR A 142 -13.30 -6.11 -13.58
CA THR A 142 -12.10 -6.68 -12.98
C THR A 142 -11.14 -7.20 -14.05
N GLY A 143 -9.86 -6.90 -13.89
CA GLY A 143 -8.75 -7.43 -14.67
C GLY A 143 -8.00 -8.54 -13.93
N ARG A 144 -6.80 -8.84 -14.41
CA ARG A 144 -5.87 -9.78 -13.77
C ARG A 144 -4.76 -9.09 -12.99
N ASP A 145 -4.91 -7.80 -12.72
CA ASP A 145 -3.91 -7.02 -12.00
C ASP A 145 -3.82 -7.48 -10.54
N GLY A 146 -2.61 -7.54 -10.01
CA GLY A 146 -2.36 -7.90 -8.63
C GLY A 146 -2.51 -9.38 -8.29
N LEU A 147 -2.54 -10.27 -9.28
CA LEU A 147 -2.52 -11.72 -9.06
C LEU A 147 -1.24 -12.10 -8.30
N LYS A 148 -1.41 -12.84 -7.18
CA LYS A 148 -0.33 -13.24 -6.28
C LYS A 148 0.40 -12.06 -5.60
N GLY A 149 -0.11 -10.84 -5.68
CA GLY A 149 0.56 -9.64 -5.16
C GLY A 149 0.96 -9.73 -3.68
N ALA A 150 0.14 -10.37 -2.84
CA ALA A 150 0.47 -10.55 -1.42
C ALA A 150 1.69 -11.48 -1.20
N THR A 151 1.82 -12.53 -1.99
CA THR A 151 2.98 -13.45 -1.93
C THR A 151 4.20 -12.77 -2.54
N PHE A 152 4.02 -12.05 -3.62
CA PHE A 152 5.04 -11.34 -4.34
C PHE A 152 5.66 -10.18 -3.53
N SER A 153 4.88 -9.45 -2.76
CA SER A 153 5.37 -8.33 -1.96
C SER A 153 6.40 -8.73 -0.89
N SER A 154 6.51 -10.03 -0.58
CA SER A 154 7.47 -10.59 0.38
C SER A 154 8.57 -11.43 -0.25
N ALA A 155 8.59 -11.59 -1.57
CA ALA A 155 9.61 -12.34 -2.28
C ALA A 155 10.94 -11.58 -2.36
N ALA A 156 12.05 -12.30 -2.49
CA ALA A 156 13.32 -11.68 -2.82
C ALA A 156 13.30 -11.20 -4.28
N LEU A 157 13.86 -10.01 -4.52
CA LEU A 157 14.07 -9.49 -5.87
C LEU A 157 15.21 -10.27 -6.54
N ASP A 158 14.97 -10.80 -7.73
CA ASP A 158 15.99 -11.38 -8.59
C ASP A 158 15.88 -10.81 -10.02
N GLU A 159 16.82 -11.15 -10.89
CA GLU A 159 16.86 -10.62 -12.26
C GLU A 159 15.65 -11.03 -13.11
N ALA A 160 14.96 -12.13 -12.78
CA ALA A 160 13.77 -12.61 -13.49
C ALA A 160 12.49 -11.91 -13.02
N SER A 161 12.53 -11.26 -11.87
CA SER A 161 11.36 -10.61 -11.23
C SER A 161 10.78 -9.47 -12.09
N HIS A 162 11.58 -8.81 -12.91
CA HIS A 162 11.12 -7.65 -13.72
C HIS A 162 10.16 -8.03 -14.86
N GLU A 163 10.31 -9.19 -15.50
CA GLU A 163 9.43 -9.56 -16.63
C GLU A 163 8.16 -10.28 -16.18
N GLU A 164 8.25 -11.12 -15.15
CA GLU A 164 7.11 -11.88 -14.65
C GLU A 164 6.20 -11.09 -13.71
N ASP A 165 6.75 -10.08 -13.06
CA ASP A 165 6.17 -9.45 -11.88
C ASP A 165 5.45 -8.12 -12.17
N PHE A 166 5.61 -7.54 -13.37
CA PHE A 166 4.89 -6.32 -13.75
C PHE A 166 3.35 -6.50 -13.67
N THR A 167 2.86 -7.70 -13.96
CA THR A 167 1.43 -8.03 -13.82
C THR A 167 0.98 -8.24 -12.38
N ALA A 168 1.90 -8.43 -11.44
CA ALA A 168 1.61 -8.56 -10.02
C ALA A 168 1.36 -7.20 -9.34
N VAL A 169 1.81 -6.11 -9.95
CA VAL A 169 1.53 -4.76 -9.45
C VAL A 169 0.07 -4.41 -9.76
N GLN A 170 -0.70 -4.22 -8.71
CA GLN A 170 -2.10 -3.84 -8.83
C GLN A 170 -2.22 -2.37 -9.24
N LEU A 171 -3.08 -2.08 -10.22
CA LEU A 171 -3.47 -0.72 -10.53
C LEU A 171 -4.52 -0.26 -9.52
N GLY A 172 -4.08 0.55 -8.56
CA GLY A 172 -4.96 1.08 -7.53
C GLY A 172 -5.90 2.13 -8.12
N ASN A 173 -7.20 1.84 -8.12
CA ASN A 173 -8.24 2.81 -8.45
C ASN A 173 -9.09 3.07 -7.21
N PRO A 174 -8.98 4.25 -6.60
CA PRO A 174 -9.72 4.60 -5.38
C PRO A 174 -11.22 4.73 -5.61
#